data_ecca1c1166851d161d16bf8c41ca0e0c
#
_entry.id   ecca1c1166851d161d16bf8c41ca0e0c
#
_cell.length_a   1.000
_cell.length_b   1.000
_cell.length_c   1.000
_cell.angle_alpha   90.00
_cell.angle_beta   90.00
_cell.angle_gamma   90.00
#
_symmetry.space_group_name_H-M   'P 1'
#
loop_
_entity.id
_entity.type
_entity.pdbx_description
1 polymer ?
#
loop_
_entity_poly.entity_id
_entity_poly.type
_entity_poly.pdbx_seq_one_letter_code
_entity_poly.pdbx_strand_id
1 'polypeptide(L)'
;MSIQTNFQLRNFKWSDLDQFQRLLHDIGRHGHKDWPSDSDDLRAELEFPRVQPKQNIAIANRGDQIIGYAIVEPETNIGRSVISVGSNTPGLAIRKQLIDWATIRAAALAPVVHLSTRDNEAELENLIGQLGWSRVRLYKKLALISNLTFTDVAIPSGFTVRTMLGLDEVPELTYLQNAVFKEHFGYSPNTEDEIKARLLSAHSSIDDIVMIHDSHEQLVAYCWTHVHDHEMPKIGRIGMTGVLPSARKQGLGRVIAKSGFNHLIRRKVDAVELDVDSENAAAIRIYSSIGFTQSSQVSWWERSL
;
A
#
# COMPACT_ATOMS: atom_id res chain seq x y z
N MET A 1 -7.10 -24.90 31.26
CA MET A 1 -7.61 -25.63 30.09
C MET A 1 -6.87 -25.12 28.86
N SER A 2 -5.92 -25.88 28.29
CA SER A 2 -5.27 -25.51 27.04
C SER A 2 -6.31 -25.71 25.95
N ILE A 3 -6.73 -24.61 25.32
CA ILE A 3 -7.49 -24.64 24.08
C ILE A 3 -6.55 -25.24 23.05
N GLN A 4 -6.68 -26.54 22.77
CA GLN A 4 -6.05 -27.16 21.61
C GLN A 4 -6.62 -26.46 20.39
N THR A 5 -5.83 -25.56 19.81
CA THR A 5 -6.14 -24.88 18.56
C THR A 5 -6.01 -25.89 17.44
N ASN A 6 -7.09 -26.64 17.18
CA ASN A 6 -7.11 -27.68 16.13
C ASN A 6 -7.25 -27.00 14.77
N PHE A 7 -6.13 -26.53 14.22
CA PHE A 7 -6.03 -25.99 12.85
C PHE A 7 -4.77 -26.52 12.18
N GLN A 8 -4.77 -26.52 10.87
CA GLN A 8 -3.64 -26.95 10.04
C GLN A 8 -3.16 -25.80 9.17
N LEU A 9 -1.84 -25.68 9.00
CA LEU A 9 -1.22 -24.81 8.03
C LEU A 9 -0.88 -25.57 6.76
N ARG A 10 -1.21 -25.01 5.63
CA ARG A 10 -0.84 -25.50 4.30
C ARG A 10 -0.62 -24.35 3.33
N ASN A 11 0.04 -24.65 2.22
CA ASN A 11 0.18 -23.69 1.14
C ASN A 11 -1.17 -23.42 0.44
N PHE A 12 -1.28 -22.21 -0.11
CA PHE A 12 -2.42 -21.75 -0.92
C PHE A 12 -2.57 -22.59 -2.19
N LYS A 13 -3.83 -22.77 -2.59
CA LYS A 13 -4.24 -23.34 -3.88
C LYS A 13 -5.23 -22.38 -4.53
N TRP A 14 -5.26 -22.34 -5.86
CA TRP A 14 -6.23 -21.48 -6.57
C TRP A 14 -7.70 -21.83 -6.28
N SER A 15 -7.99 -23.05 -5.87
CA SER A 15 -9.31 -23.43 -5.36
C SER A 15 -9.70 -22.76 -4.04
N ASP A 16 -8.76 -22.11 -3.36
CA ASP A 16 -9.02 -21.38 -2.11
C ASP A 16 -9.51 -19.95 -2.34
N LEU A 17 -9.40 -19.42 -3.56
CA LEU A 17 -9.54 -18.00 -3.87
C LEU A 17 -10.81 -17.39 -3.28
N ASP A 18 -11.98 -17.99 -3.50
CA ASP A 18 -13.25 -17.47 -3.04
C ASP A 18 -13.40 -17.48 -1.50
N GLN A 19 -12.85 -18.52 -0.85
CA GLN A 19 -12.85 -18.56 0.63
C GLN A 19 -11.82 -17.57 1.19
N PHE A 20 -10.69 -17.42 0.51
CA PHE A 20 -9.65 -16.49 0.90
C PHE A 20 -10.15 -15.04 0.78
N GLN A 21 -10.82 -14.71 -0.31
CA GLN A 21 -11.45 -13.40 -0.51
C GLN A 21 -12.47 -13.09 0.59
N ARG A 22 -13.36 -14.05 0.96
CA ARG A 22 -14.28 -13.87 2.09
C ARG A 22 -13.56 -13.65 3.41
N LEU A 23 -12.48 -14.40 3.68
CA LEU A 23 -11.66 -14.18 4.88
C LEU A 23 -11.08 -12.77 4.92
N LEU A 24 -10.53 -12.28 3.80
CA LEU A 24 -9.95 -10.93 3.71
C LEU A 24 -11.01 -9.86 3.96
N HIS A 25 -12.21 -10.04 3.42
CA HIS A 25 -13.35 -9.16 3.67
C HIS A 25 -13.77 -9.18 5.16
N ASP A 26 -13.89 -10.36 5.79
CA ASP A 26 -14.29 -10.52 7.19
C ASP A 26 -13.27 -9.92 8.18
N ILE A 27 -12.01 -10.08 7.87
CA ILE A 27 -10.92 -9.51 8.67
C ILE A 27 -10.86 -7.99 8.51
N GLY A 28 -11.27 -7.48 7.33
CA GLY A 28 -11.12 -6.08 6.99
C GLY A 28 -9.66 -5.69 6.79
N ARG A 29 -9.34 -4.43 7.09
CA ARG A 29 -7.99 -3.88 6.87
C ARG A 29 -7.04 -4.28 8.00
N HIS A 30 -6.01 -5.06 7.69
CA HIS A 30 -4.92 -5.40 8.59
C HIS A 30 -3.55 -4.96 8.03
N GLY A 31 -2.69 -4.48 8.93
CA GLY A 31 -1.38 -3.96 8.55
C GLY A 31 -1.47 -2.79 7.56
N HIS A 32 -0.56 -2.74 6.60
CA HIS A 32 -0.50 -1.68 5.58
C HIS A 32 -1.31 -1.97 4.32
N LYS A 33 -1.69 -3.24 4.08
CA LYS A 33 -2.30 -3.66 2.82
C LYS A 33 -3.83 -3.62 2.91
N ASP A 34 -4.44 -2.99 1.92
CA ASP A 34 -5.87 -3.07 1.67
C ASP A 34 -6.06 -4.09 0.54
N TRP A 35 -6.81 -5.15 0.84
CA TRP A 35 -7.05 -6.22 -0.11
C TRP A 35 -8.28 -5.90 -0.96
N PRO A 36 -8.30 -6.33 -2.24
CA PRO A 36 -9.45 -6.17 -3.11
C PRO A 36 -10.72 -6.81 -2.54
N SER A 37 -11.86 -6.20 -2.81
CA SER A 37 -13.17 -6.66 -2.35
C SER A 37 -13.79 -7.74 -3.24
N ASP A 38 -13.30 -7.93 -4.47
CA ASP A 38 -13.76 -8.98 -5.37
C ASP A 38 -12.66 -9.99 -5.72
N SER A 39 -13.07 -11.14 -6.27
CA SER A 39 -12.16 -12.26 -6.53
C SER A 39 -11.32 -12.09 -7.78
N ASP A 40 -11.76 -11.33 -8.78
CA ASP A 40 -10.99 -11.12 -9.99
C ASP A 40 -9.81 -10.19 -9.74
N ASP A 41 -10.05 -9.13 -8.96
CA ASP A 41 -9.01 -8.21 -8.53
C ASP A 41 -8.03 -8.88 -7.57
N LEU A 42 -8.53 -9.68 -6.63
CA LEU A 42 -7.67 -10.46 -5.75
C LEU A 42 -6.81 -11.43 -6.56
N ARG A 43 -7.37 -12.05 -7.60
CA ARG A 43 -6.61 -12.90 -8.52
C ARG A 43 -5.50 -12.12 -9.21
N ALA A 44 -5.80 -10.96 -9.77
CA ALA A 44 -4.82 -10.10 -10.44
C ALA A 44 -3.68 -9.69 -9.48
N GLU A 45 -4.01 -9.33 -8.24
CA GLU A 45 -3.05 -9.01 -7.20
C GLU A 45 -2.15 -10.21 -6.83
N LEU A 46 -2.73 -11.41 -6.74
CA LEU A 46 -1.98 -12.63 -6.44
C LEU A 46 -1.15 -13.15 -7.62
N GLU A 47 -1.55 -12.83 -8.85
CA GLU A 47 -0.79 -13.15 -10.08
C GLU A 47 0.33 -12.15 -10.37
N PHE A 48 0.44 -11.06 -9.57
CA PHE A 48 1.52 -10.10 -9.71
C PHE A 48 2.90 -10.82 -9.63
N PRO A 49 3.88 -10.47 -10.49
CA PRO A 49 5.10 -11.27 -10.71
C PRO A 49 5.90 -11.65 -9.46
N ARG A 50 5.83 -10.83 -8.40
CA ARG A 50 6.57 -11.07 -7.15
C ARG A 50 5.86 -12.00 -6.15
N VAL A 51 4.56 -12.26 -6.29
CA VAL A 51 3.78 -12.91 -5.22
C VAL A 51 4.03 -14.42 -5.13
N GLN A 52 4.04 -15.15 -6.23
CA GLN A 52 4.20 -16.63 -6.30
C GLN A 52 3.30 -17.36 -5.26
N PRO A 53 1.96 -17.27 -5.35
CA PRO A 53 1.04 -17.58 -4.26
C PRO A 53 1.15 -19.01 -3.73
N LYS A 54 1.38 -20.00 -4.59
CA LYS A 54 1.53 -21.40 -4.19
C LYS A 54 2.73 -21.68 -3.27
N GLN A 55 3.72 -20.79 -3.26
CA GLN A 55 4.94 -20.95 -2.45
C GLN A 55 4.97 -19.97 -1.27
N ASN A 56 4.43 -18.78 -1.47
CA ASN A 56 4.60 -17.64 -0.57
C ASN A 56 3.35 -17.31 0.22
N ILE A 57 2.26 -18.11 0.09
CA ILE A 57 1.05 -17.95 0.89
C ILE A 57 0.77 -19.22 1.67
N ALA A 58 0.63 -19.07 2.99
CA ALA A 58 0.10 -20.09 3.88
C ALA A 58 -1.35 -19.78 4.24
N ILE A 59 -2.14 -20.83 4.35
CA ILE A 59 -3.54 -20.83 4.77
C ILE A 59 -3.66 -21.62 6.06
N ALA A 60 -4.30 -21.05 7.06
CA ALA A 60 -4.72 -21.74 8.28
C ALA A 60 -6.16 -22.24 8.12
N ASN A 61 -6.38 -23.55 8.23
CA ASN A 61 -7.68 -24.20 8.10
C ASN A 61 -8.15 -24.79 9.41
N ARG A 62 -9.45 -24.67 9.69
CA ARG A 62 -10.18 -25.47 10.70
C ARG A 62 -11.24 -26.28 9.97
N GLY A 63 -10.97 -27.60 9.78
CA GLY A 63 -11.75 -28.39 8.83
C GLY A 63 -11.61 -27.79 7.42
N ASP A 64 -12.74 -27.57 6.76
CA ASP A 64 -12.78 -27.01 5.40
C ASP A 64 -12.80 -25.46 5.38
N GLN A 65 -12.83 -24.81 6.56
CA GLN A 65 -12.91 -23.36 6.66
C GLN A 65 -11.53 -22.72 6.76
N ILE A 66 -11.26 -21.72 5.93
CA ILE A 66 -10.08 -20.86 6.03
C ILE A 66 -10.33 -19.84 7.15
N ILE A 67 -9.41 -19.79 8.12
CA ILE A 67 -9.52 -18.93 9.32
C ILE A 67 -8.33 -17.98 9.50
N GLY A 68 -7.32 -18.08 8.65
CA GLY A 68 -6.17 -17.19 8.70
C GLY A 68 -5.23 -17.39 7.51
N TYR A 69 -4.35 -16.44 7.33
CA TYR A 69 -3.36 -16.45 6.24
C TYR A 69 -2.05 -15.81 6.65
N ALA A 70 -0.98 -16.17 5.95
CA ALA A 70 0.26 -15.43 5.88
C ALA A 70 0.70 -15.31 4.42
N ILE A 71 1.18 -14.14 4.01
CA ILE A 71 1.76 -13.88 2.69
C ILE A 71 3.17 -13.39 2.89
N VAL A 72 4.09 -13.88 2.05
CA VAL A 72 5.48 -13.40 1.95
C VAL A 72 5.66 -12.80 0.57
N GLU A 73 5.91 -11.50 0.51
CA GLU A 73 6.20 -10.76 -0.71
C GLU A 73 7.71 -10.48 -0.77
N PRO A 74 8.48 -11.21 -1.61
CA PRO A 74 9.92 -11.02 -1.67
C PRO A 74 10.28 -9.77 -2.49
N GLU A 75 11.21 -8.99 -1.97
CA GLU A 75 11.87 -7.87 -2.64
C GLU A 75 13.39 -8.15 -2.66
N THR A 76 13.74 -9.23 -3.35
CA THR A 76 15.10 -9.78 -3.36
C THR A 76 16.14 -8.83 -3.95
N ASN A 77 15.72 -7.91 -4.83
CA ASN A 77 16.56 -6.87 -5.40
C ASN A 77 17.12 -5.88 -4.36
N ILE A 78 16.47 -5.78 -3.19
CA ILE A 78 16.92 -4.94 -2.06
C ILE A 78 17.16 -5.76 -0.79
N GLY A 79 17.18 -7.10 -0.89
CA GLY A 79 17.53 -8.00 0.20
C GLY A 79 16.50 -8.06 1.33
N ARG A 80 15.21 -7.86 1.03
CA ARG A 80 14.15 -7.95 2.04
C ARG A 80 12.95 -8.76 1.55
N SER A 81 12.11 -9.17 2.51
CA SER A 81 10.75 -9.65 2.29
C SER A 81 9.76 -8.86 3.13
N VAL A 82 8.54 -8.65 2.65
CA VAL A 82 7.44 -8.10 3.43
C VAL A 82 6.46 -9.22 3.74
N ILE A 83 6.02 -9.34 4.98
CA ILE A 83 5.02 -10.33 5.36
C ILE A 83 3.71 -9.66 5.79
N SER A 84 2.60 -10.27 5.43
CA SER A 84 1.25 -9.89 5.84
C SER A 84 0.59 -11.09 6.51
N VAL A 85 -0.01 -10.89 7.68
CA VAL A 85 -0.64 -11.95 8.46
C VAL A 85 -2.02 -11.51 8.94
N GLY A 86 -3.02 -12.36 8.77
CA GLY A 86 -4.38 -12.09 9.25
C GLY A 86 -5.10 -13.35 9.73
N SER A 87 -6.06 -13.17 10.64
CA SER A 87 -6.95 -14.23 11.10
C SER A 87 -8.26 -13.65 11.62
N ASN A 88 -9.40 -14.26 11.28
CA ASN A 88 -10.71 -13.93 11.85
C ASN A 88 -10.99 -14.65 13.18
N THR A 89 -10.05 -15.46 13.66
CA THR A 89 -10.18 -16.15 14.95
C THR A 89 -9.61 -15.27 16.07
N PRO A 90 -10.33 -15.10 17.19
CA PRO A 90 -9.84 -14.36 18.34
C PRO A 90 -8.53 -14.94 18.92
N GLY A 91 -7.71 -14.04 19.47
CA GLY A 91 -6.44 -14.39 20.10
C GLY A 91 -5.26 -14.47 19.13
N LEU A 92 -4.07 -14.66 19.68
CA LEU A 92 -2.81 -14.56 18.95
C LEU A 92 -2.22 -15.90 18.50
N ALA A 93 -2.78 -17.04 18.93
CA ALA A 93 -2.17 -18.35 18.70
C ALA A 93 -2.00 -18.68 17.21
N ILE A 94 -3.03 -18.40 16.40
CA ILE A 94 -2.97 -18.61 14.95
C ILE A 94 -2.01 -17.62 14.30
N ARG A 95 -2.12 -16.33 14.64
CA ARG A 95 -1.25 -15.26 14.10
C ARG A 95 0.21 -15.56 14.41
N LYS A 96 0.53 -16.04 15.63
CA LYS A 96 1.90 -16.43 15.98
C LYS A 96 2.44 -17.52 15.05
N GLN A 97 1.70 -18.59 14.83
CA GLN A 97 2.16 -19.68 13.95
C GLN A 97 2.28 -19.21 12.48
N LEU A 98 1.40 -18.32 12.02
CA LEU A 98 1.48 -17.72 10.70
C LEU A 98 2.71 -16.82 10.56
N ILE A 99 3.04 -16.02 11.59
CA ILE A 99 4.27 -15.21 11.64
C ILE A 99 5.51 -16.12 11.63
N ASP A 100 5.51 -17.18 12.43
CA ASP A 100 6.62 -18.14 12.48
C ASP A 100 6.83 -18.77 11.09
N TRP A 101 5.76 -19.25 10.43
CA TRP A 101 5.84 -19.80 9.08
C TRP A 101 6.36 -18.78 8.06
N ALA A 102 5.80 -17.55 8.08
CA ALA A 102 6.19 -16.49 7.15
C ALA A 102 7.65 -16.06 7.36
N THR A 103 8.11 -16.01 8.61
CA THR A 103 9.50 -15.69 8.96
C THR A 103 10.47 -16.75 8.42
N ILE A 104 10.14 -18.06 8.59
CA ILE A 104 10.92 -19.17 8.04
C ILE A 104 10.96 -19.09 6.51
N ARG A 105 9.81 -18.82 5.86
CA ARG A 105 9.74 -18.68 4.41
C ARG A 105 10.54 -17.47 3.91
N ALA A 106 10.44 -16.33 4.59
CA ALA A 106 11.17 -15.11 4.27
C ALA A 106 12.70 -15.32 4.37
N ALA A 107 13.17 -16.07 5.38
CA ALA A 107 14.58 -16.39 5.58
C ALA A 107 15.21 -17.15 4.40
N ALA A 108 14.40 -17.91 3.65
CA ALA A 108 14.85 -18.59 2.42
C ALA A 108 14.97 -17.64 1.21
N LEU A 109 14.51 -16.38 1.33
CA LEU A 109 14.39 -15.43 0.22
C LEU A 109 15.26 -14.18 0.42
N ALA A 110 15.37 -13.69 1.67
CA ALA A 110 16.05 -12.45 1.97
C ALA A 110 16.54 -12.41 3.42
N PRO A 111 17.63 -11.67 3.73
CA PRO A 111 18.18 -11.57 5.09
C PRO A 111 17.38 -10.69 6.05
N VAL A 112 16.43 -9.88 5.54
CA VAL A 112 15.60 -8.97 6.34
C VAL A 112 14.14 -9.19 6.03
N VAL A 113 13.31 -9.18 7.08
CA VAL A 113 11.87 -9.27 6.94
C VAL A 113 11.18 -8.09 7.63
N HIS A 114 10.18 -7.53 6.95
CA HIS A 114 9.32 -6.49 7.46
C HIS A 114 7.89 -6.99 7.68
N LEU A 115 7.24 -6.48 8.73
CA LEU A 115 5.84 -6.68 9.06
C LEU A 115 5.24 -5.34 9.46
N SER A 116 3.99 -5.07 9.13
CA SER A 116 3.28 -3.88 9.60
C SER A 116 2.12 -4.23 10.52
N THR A 117 1.86 -3.34 11.50
CA THR A 117 0.71 -3.40 12.41
C THR A 117 -0.02 -2.07 12.40
N ARG A 118 -1.30 -2.07 12.76
CA ARG A 118 -2.10 -0.86 13.00
C ARG A 118 -2.15 -0.52 14.49
N ASP A 119 -2.52 0.71 14.81
CA ASP A 119 -2.64 1.23 16.17
C ASP A 119 -3.69 0.48 17.05
N ASN A 120 -4.62 -0.24 16.44
CA ASN A 120 -5.58 -1.10 17.15
C ASN A 120 -5.09 -2.54 17.38
N GLU A 121 -3.82 -2.87 17.05
CA GLU A 121 -3.23 -4.21 17.15
C GLU A 121 -2.17 -4.32 18.28
N ALA A 122 -2.38 -3.64 19.41
CA ALA A 122 -1.41 -3.56 20.50
C ALA A 122 -0.97 -4.97 21.03
N GLU A 123 -1.88 -5.95 21.09
CA GLU A 123 -1.52 -7.31 21.48
C GLU A 123 -0.57 -7.97 20.47
N LEU A 124 -0.78 -7.72 19.18
CA LEU A 124 0.10 -8.22 18.12
C LEU A 124 1.46 -7.52 18.20
N GLU A 125 1.50 -6.21 18.43
CA GLU A 125 2.75 -5.46 18.61
C GLU A 125 3.57 -6.00 19.78
N ASN A 126 2.93 -6.31 20.91
CA ASN A 126 3.60 -6.93 22.04
C ASN A 126 4.14 -8.33 21.70
N LEU A 127 3.36 -9.14 20.99
CA LEU A 127 3.80 -10.47 20.54
C LEU A 127 5.03 -10.39 19.63
N ILE A 128 5.00 -9.56 18.60
CA ILE A 128 6.11 -9.46 17.65
C ILE A 128 7.37 -8.87 18.31
N GLY A 129 7.21 -7.93 19.25
CA GLY A 129 8.32 -7.45 20.07
C GLY A 129 8.98 -8.59 20.88
N GLN A 130 8.17 -9.48 21.50
CA GLN A 130 8.68 -10.67 22.21
C GLN A 130 9.34 -11.69 21.27
N LEU A 131 8.95 -11.72 19.99
CA LEU A 131 9.57 -12.55 18.94
C LEU A 131 10.85 -11.95 18.35
N GLY A 132 11.36 -10.86 18.93
CA GLY A 132 12.62 -10.24 18.53
C GLY A 132 12.53 -9.29 17.33
N TRP A 133 11.33 -8.76 17.04
CA TRP A 133 11.16 -7.71 16.04
C TRP A 133 11.39 -6.33 16.67
N SER A 134 11.96 -5.42 15.89
CA SER A 134 12.18 -4.02 16.27
C SER A 134 11.30 -3.11 15.42
N ARG A 135 10.64 -2.14 16.07
CA ARG A 135 9.89 -1.12 15.33
C ARG A 135 10.86 -0.14 14.67
N VAL A 136 10.80 -0.02 13.35
CA VAL A 136 11.75 0.77 12.55
C VAL A 136 11.13 2.01 11.90
N ARG A 137 9.81 2.02 11.67
CA ARG A 137 9.15 3.16 11.02
C ARG A 137 7.70 3.29 11.46
N LEU A 138 7.20 4.53 11.40
CA LEU A 138 5.80 4.86 11.66
C LEU A 138 5.24 5.64 10.48
N TYR A 139 4.07 5.23 9.98
CA TYR A 139 3.29 5.97 8.99
C TYR A 139 2.00 6.45 9.61
N LYS A 140 1.59 7.66 9.23
CA LYS A 140 0.29 8.23 9.58
C LYS A 140 -0.66 8.01 8.43
N LYS A 141 -1.83 7.45 8.72
CA LYS A 141 -2.96 7.51 7.80
C LYS A 141 -3.67 8.83 8.01
N LEU A 142 -3.76 9.62 6.95
CA LEU A 142 -4.50 10.88 6.94
C LEU A 142 -5.78 10.70 6.15
N ALA A 143 -6.88 11.32 6.62
CA ALA A 143 -8.17 11.28 5.95
C ALA A 143 -8.83 12.66 5.93
N LEU A 144 -9.62 12.91 4.89
CA LEU A 144 -10.56 14.02 4.78
C LEU A 144 -11.92 13.44 4.39
N ILE A 145 -12.88 13.47 5.36
CA ILE A 145 -14.18 12.78 5.25
C ILE A 145 -15.33 13.76 4.99
N SER A 146 -15.15 15.05 5.31
CA SER A 146 -16.19 16.07 5.19
C SER A 146 -15.65 17.30 4.50
N ASN A 147 -16.56 18.13 3.95
CA ASN A 147 -16.18 19.37 3.26
C ASN A 147 -15.26 19.14 2.05
N LEU A 148 -15.52 18.08 1.29
CA LEU A 148 -14.79 17.75 0.06
C LEU A 148 -15.12 18.79 -1.02
N THR A 149 -14.37 19.88 -1.04
CA THR A 149 -14.52 20.95 -2.02
C THR A 149 -13.23 21.15 -2.81
N PHE A 150 -13.36 21.63 -4.04
CA PHE A 150 -12.21 21.97 -4.85
C PHE A 150 -11.30 22.96 -4.14
N THR A 151 -9.99 22.67 -4.16
CA THR A 151 -8.98 23.60 -3.67
C THR A 151 -8.48 24.46 -4.82
N ASP A 152 -8.19 25.75 -4.54
CA ASP A 152 -7.50 26.59 -5.51
C ASP A 152 -6.06 26.14 -5.71
N VAL A 153 -5.65 26.02 -6.98
CA VAL A 153 -4.32 25.55 -7.39
C VAL A 153 -3.64 26.61 -8.23
N ALA A 154 -2.80 27.44 -7.60
CA ALA A 154 -1.95 28.37 -8.30
C ALA A 154 -0.75 27.60 -8.91
N ILE A 155 -0.76 27.44 -10.23
CA ILE A 155 0.34 26.79 -10.97
C ILE A 155 1.41 27.83 -11.23
N PRO A 156 2.69 27.60 -10.81
CA PRO A 156 3.77 28.55 -11.11
C PRO A 156 4.01 28.67 -12.62
N SER A 157 4.49 29.83 -13.06
CA SER A 157 4.82 30.05 -14.48
C SER A 157 5.86 29.04 -14.96
N GLY A 158 5.70 28.56 -16.19
CA GLY A 158 6.59 27.56 -16.80
C GLY A 158 6.25 26.10 -16.44
N PHE A 159 5.11 25.85 -15.75
CA PHE A 159 4.66 24.50 -15.48
C PHE A 159 3.23 24.28 -15.98
N THR A 160 2.95 23.05 -16.39
CA THR A 160 1.63 22.59 -16.83
C THR A 160 1.17 21.41 -16.01
N VAL A 161 -0.13 21.30 -15.75
CA VAL A 161 -0.74 20.18 -15.00
C VAL A 161 -1.74 19.49 -15.91
N ARG A 162 -1.59 18.17 -16.08
CA ARG A 162 -2.52 17.32 -16.83
C ARG A 162 -2.55 15.92 -16.25
N THR A 163 -3.46 15.08 -16.70
CA THR A 163 -3.39 13.63 -16.46
C THR A 163 -2.48 12.96 -17.49
N MET A 164 -2.08 11.72 -17.20
CA MET A 164 -1.34 10.85 -18.13
C MET A 164 -2.18 10.61 -19.39
N LEU A 165 -1.56 10.59 -20.56
CA LEU A 165 -2.24 10.47 -21.85
C LEU A 165 -2.20 9.05 -22.43
N GLY A 166 -1.17 8.27 -22.13
CA GLY A 166 -0.99 6.95 -22.69
C GLY A 166 0.11 6.13 -22.03
N LEU A 167 0.19 4.87 -22.41
CA LEU A 167 1.23 3.96 -21.90
C LEU A 167 2.64 4.27 -22.41
N ASP A 168 2.77 5.09 -23.42
CA ASP A 168 4.04 5.63 -23.92
C ASP A 168 4.74 6.56 -22.91
N GLU A 169 4.00 7.08 -21.91
CA GLU A 169 4.56 7.87 -20.81
C GLU A 169 5.04 7.00 -19.61
N VAL A 170 4.88 5.67 -19.66
CA VAL A 170 5.34 4.76 -18.60
C VAL A 170 6.82 4.88 -18.28
N PRO A 171 7.75 4.98 -19.28
CA PRO A 171 9.17 5.13 -18.99
C PRO A 171 9.49 6.36 -18.14
N GLU A 172 8.90 7.51 -18.46
CA GLU A 172 9.11 8.77 -17.72
C GLU A 172 8.54 8.69 -16.31
N LEU A 173 7.31 8.12 -16.16
CA LEU A 173 6.67 7.91 -14.87
C LEU A 173 7.52 6.98 -13.99
N THR A 174 8.03 5.88 -14.56
CA THR A 174 8.90 4.93 -13.85
C THR A 174 10.18 5.59 -13.38
N TYR A 175 10.83 6.35 -14.25
CA TYR A 175 12.03 7.11 -13.89
C TYR A 175 11.76 8.09 -12.76
N LEU A 176 10.72 8.92 -12.90
CA LEU A 176 10.37 9.91 -11.87
C LEU A 176 10.05 9.26 -10.54
N GLN A 177 9.22 8.20 -10.54
CA GLN A 177 8.85 7.47 -9.32
C GLN A 177 10.09 6.92 -8.61
N ASN A 178 10.96 6.23 -9.34
CA ASN A 178 12.19 5.70 -8.78
C ASN A 178 13.12 6.80 -8.25
N ALA A 179 13.26 7.93 -8.94
CA ALA A 179 14.07 9.05 -8.50
C ALA A 179 13.50 9.73 -7.23
N VAL A 180 12.18 9.87 -7.14
CA VAL A 180 11.50 10.52 -6.01
C VAL A 180 11.62 9.70 -4.73
N PHE A 181 11.46 8.37 -4.83
CA PHE A 181 11.38 7.48 -3.68
C PHE A 181 12.71 6.84 -3.29
N LYS A 182 13.80 7.09 -4.01
CA LYS A 182 15.11 6.46 -3.79
C LYS A 182 15.60 6.49 -2.34
N GLU A 183 15.29 7.55 -1.60
CA GLU A 183 15.70 7.74 -0.21
C GLU A 183 14.60 7.39 0.80
N HIS A 184 13.42 6.94 0.33
CA HIS A 184 12.33 6.59 1.22
C HIS A 184 12.57 5.24 1.89
N PHE A 185 12.09 5.13 3.14
CA PHE A 185 12.07 3.84 3.83
C PHE A 185 11.32 2.81 3.00
N GLY A 186 11.93 1.67 2.84
CA GLY A 186 11.33 0.58 2.09
C GLY A 186 11.34 0.74 0.56
N TYR A 187 12.13 1.66 0.02
CA TYR A 187 12.26 1.83 -1.42
C TYR A 187 12.70 0.53 -2.11
N SER A 188 11.93 0.14 -3.08
CA SER A 188 12.25 -0.91 -4.05
C SER A 188 11.99 -0.34 -5.44
N PRO A 189 12.99 -0.31 -6.35
CA PRO A 189 12.80 0.25 -7.67
C PRO A 189 11.77 -0.56 -8.44
N ASN A 190 10.90 0.13 -9.17
CA ASN A 190 9.95 -0.50 -10.08
C ASN A 190 10.55 -0.62 -11.47
N THR A 191 10.18 -1.65 -12.19
CA THR A 191 10.40 -1.77 -13.63
C THR A 191 9.23 -1.13 -14.39
N GLU A 192 9.43 -0.82 -15.68
CA GLU A 192 8.35 -0.33 -16.55
C GLU A 192 7.21 -1.34 -16.66
N ASP A 193 7.53 -2.64 -16.73
CA ASP A 193 6.52 -3.69 -16.78
C ASP A 193 5.66 -3.74 -15.51
N GLU A 194 6.25 -3.51 -14.33
CA GLU A 194 5.50 -3.43 -13.08
C GLU A 194 4.58 -2.22 -13.02
N ILE A 195 5.05 -1.04 -13.47
CA ILE A 195 4.22 0.16 -13.58
C ILE A 195 3.08 -0.07 -14.57
N LYS A 196 3.39 -0.64 -15.74
CA LYS A 196 2.40 -0.98 -16.76
C LYS A 196 1.36 -1.97 -16.26
N ALA A 197 1.79 -3.02 -15.56
CA ALA A 197 0.87 -4.01 -14.98
C ALA A 197 -0.09 -3.36 -13.96
N ARG A 198 0.38 -2.42 -13.13
CA ARG A 198 -0.47 -1.67 -12.21
C ARG A 198 -1.47 -0.76 -12.91
N LEU A 199 -1.04 -0.06 -13.96
CA LEU A 199 -1.92 0.81 -14.76
C LEU A 199 -3.02 0.04 -15.50
N LEU A 200 -2.75 -1.20 -15.88
CA LEU A 200 -3.69 -2.08 -16.58
C LEU A 200 -4.54 -2.94 -15.63
N SER A 201 -4.34 -2.83 -14.30
CA SER A 201 -5.19 -3.52 -13.33
C SER A 201 -6.61 -2.95 -13.34
N ALA A 202 -7.60 -3.76 -12.93
CA ALA A 202 -9.01 -3.44 -13.02
C ALA A 202 -9.44 -2.15 -12.29
N HIS A 203 -8.68 -1.74 -11.26
CA HIS A 203 -8.97 -0.54 -10.44
C HIS A 203 -8.03 0.62 -10.67
N SER A 204 -7.26 0.60 -11.75
CA SER A 204 -6.38 1.70 -12.12
C SER A 204 -6.78 2.25 -13.47
N SER A 205 -6.64 3.54 -13.65
CA SER A 205 -6.82 4.22 -14.93
C SER A 205 -5.61 5.11 -15.19
N ILE A 206 -5.24 5.21 -16.45
CA ILE A 206 -4.21 6.17 -16.91
C ILE A 206 -4.60 7.59 -16.44
N ASP A 207 -5.89 7.93 -16.49
CA ASP A 207 -6.42 9.22 -16.05
C ASP A 207 -6.22 9.48 -14.55
N ASP A 208 -5.99 8.46 -13.74
CA ASP A 208 -5.77 8.60 -12.30
C ASP A 208 -4.35 9.10 -11.94
N ILE A 209 -3.48 9.24 -12.95
CA ILE A 209 -2.14 9.82 -12.78
C ILE A 209 -2.16 11.29 -13.16
N VAL A 210 -2.08 12.16 -12.16
CA VAL A 210 -1.89 13.60 -12.39
C VAL A 210 -0.41 13.91 -12.48
N MET A 211 0.00 14.67 -13.49
CA MET A 211 1.38 14.96 -13.84
C MET A 211 1.63 16.47 -13.92
N ILE A 212 2.85 16.90 -13.58
CA ILE A 212 3.34 18.27 -13.84
C ILE A 212 4.55 18.16 -14.76
N HIS A 213 4.48 18.91 -15.86
CA HIS A 213 5.60 19.09 -16.80
C HIS A 213 6.15 20.51 -16.68
N ASP A 214 7.44 20.66 -16.88
CA ASP A 214 8.10 21.96 -16.99
C ASP A 214 8.01 22.56 -18.40
N SER A 215 8.63 23.72 -18.62
CA SER A 215 8.66 24.41 -19.93
C SER A 215 9.41 23.66 -21.03
N HIS A 216 10.12 22.59 -20.70
CA HIS A 216 10.81 21.70 -21.64
C HIS A 216 10.05 20.37 -21.85
N GLU A 217 8.77 20.32 -21.45
CA GLU A 217 7.91 19.12 -21.49
C GLU A 217 8.45 17.96 -20.63
N GLN A 218 9.36 18.23 -19.68
CA GLN A 218 9.92 17.22 -18.81
C GLN A 218 8.99 16.95 -17.65
N LEU A 219 8.69 15.67 -17.38
CA LEU A 219 7.88 15.26 -16.24
C LEU A 219 8.66 15.49 -14.92
N VAL A 220 8.16 16.40 -14.06
CA VAL A 220 8.87 16.83 -12.84
C VAL A 220 8.11 16.50 -11.55
N ALA A 221 6.80 16.20 -11.61
CA ALA A 221 6.03 15.76 -10.46
C ALA A 221 4.83 14.92 -10.88
N TYR A 222 4.39 14.03 -10.00
CA TYR A 222 3.19 13.22 -10.22
C TYR A 222 2.42 12.97 -8.94
N CYS A 223 1.14 12.65 -9.10
CA CYS A 223 0.27 12.14 -8.06
C CYS A 223 -0.53 10.98 -8.64
N TRP A 224 -0.32 9.78 -8.12
CA TRP A 224 -1.10 8.61 -8.48
C TRP A 224 -2.26 8.47 -7.51
N THR A 225 -3.46 8.57 -8.04
CA THR A 225 -4.71 8.43 -7.29
C THR A 225 -5.39 7.10 -7.60
N HIS A 226 -6.24 6.64 -6.71
CA HIS A 226 -7.03 5.42 -6.87
C HIS A 226 -8.46 5.67 -6.38
N VAL A 227 -9.44 5.04 -7.00
CA VAL A 227 -10.83 5.03 -6.55
C VAL A 227 -11.36 3.61 -6.68
N HIS A 228 -11.88 3.06 -5.58
CA HIS A 228 -12.60 1.80 -5.61
C HIS A 228 -14.08 2.09 -5.88
N ASP A 229 -14.49 2.01 -7.14
CA ASP A 229 -15.82 2.44 -7.59
C ASP A 229 -16.98 1.57 -7.06
N HIS A 230 -16.70 0.36 -6.58
CA HIS A 230 -17.68 -0.60 -6.07
C HIS A 230 -17.85 -0.58 -4.54
N GLU A 231 -17.04 0.20 -3.82
CA GLU A 231 -17.13 0.33 -2.36
C GLU A 231 -18.03 1.50 -1.96
N MET A 232 -18.84 1.30 -0.92
CA MET A 232 -19.64 2.37 -0.31
C MET A 232 -19.29 2.45 1.18
N PRO A 233 -18.86 3.63 1.71
CA PRO A 233 -18.66 4.90 0.99
C PRO A 233 -17.52 4.81 -0.03
N LYS A 234 -17.64 5.57 -1.13
CA LYS A 234 -16.64 5.65 -2.18
C LYS A 234 -15.41 6.42 -1.69
N ILE A 235 -14.29 5.72 -1.53
CA ILE A 235 -13.07 6.30 -0.98
C ILE A 235 -12.05 6.54 -2.10
N GLY A 236 -11.63 7.80 -2.23
CA GLY A 236 -10.49 8.17 -3.06
C GLY A 236 -9.19 8.04 -2.29
N ARG A 237 -8.14 7.58 -2.94
CA ARG A 237 -6.84 7.38 -2.33
C ARG A 237 -5.75 8.12 -3.08
N ILE A 238 -4.92 8.89 -2.38
CA ILE A 238 -3.64 9.36 -2.89
C ILE A 238 -2.59 8.30 -2.55
N GLY A 239 -2.28 7.46 -3.54
CA GLY A 239 -1.36 6.33 -3.37
C GLY A 239 0.09 6.75 -3.35
N MET A 240 0.50 7.56 -4.31
CA MET A 240 1.87 8.05 -4.44
C MET A 240 1.89 9.49 -4.92
N THR A 241 2.76 10.29 -4.32
CA THR A 241 2.94 11.70 -4.72
C THR A 241 4.40 12.07 -4.59
N GLY A 242 4.95 12.70 -5.61
CA GLY A 242 6.33 13.12 -5.55
C GLY A 242 6.73 14.21 -6.52
N VAL A 243 7.84 14.89 -6.19
CA VAL A 243 8.47 15.92 -6.99
C VAL A 243 9.93 15.55 -7.20
N LEU A 244 10.39 15.56 -8.46
CA LEU A 244 11.77 15.29 -8.83
C LEU A 244 12.72 16.12 -7.95
N PRO A 245 13.80 15.56 -7.40
CA PRO A 245 14.70 16.28 -6.51
C PRO A 245 15.18 17.63 -7.06
N SER A 246 15.50 17.71 -8.36
CA SER A 246 15.93 18.94 -9.05
C SER A 246 14.84 20.01 -9.15
N ALA A 247 13.56 19.64 -9.08
CA ALA A 247 12.40 20.55 -9.19
C ALA A 247 11.78 20.91 -7.83
N ARG A 248 12.38 20.47 -6.70
CA ARG A 248 11.91 20.78 -5.35
C ARG A 248 12.09 22.27 -5.03
N LYS A 249 11.43 22.73 -3.96
CA LYS A 249 11.45 24.11 -3.43
C LYS A 249 10.82 25.18 -4.36
N GLN A 250 10.10 24.77 -5.39
CA GLN A 250 9.38 25.65 -6.35
C GLN A 250 7.85 25.64 -6.09
N GLY A 251 7.39 25.11 -4.95
CA GLY A 251 5.95 25.03 -4.63
C GLY A 251 5.23 23.83 -5.25
N LEU A 252 5.88 23.06 -6.14
CA LEU A 252 5.24 21.96 -6.91
C LEU A 252 4.65 20.86 -6.04
N GLY A 253 5.20 20.59 -4.85
CA GLY A 253 4.63 19.61 -3.93
C GLY A 253 3.21 19.97 -3.48
N ARG A 254 2.92 21.26 -3.27
CA ARG A 254 1.57 21.74 -2.95
C ARG A 254 0.67 21.69 -4.18
N VAL A 255 1.19 22.06 -5.34
CA VAL A 255 0.44 22.03 -6.61
C VAL A 255 -0.01 20.61 -6.90
N ILE A 256 0.91 19.65 -6.90
CA ILE A 256 0.59 18.26 -7.27
C ILE A 256 -0.34 17.58 -6.26
N ALA A 257 -0.16 17.81 -4.95
CA ALA A 257 -1.04 17.26 -3.92
C ALA A 257 -2.47 17.81 -4.05
N LYS A 258 -2.63 19.12 -4.26
CA LYS A 258 -3.95 19.74 -4.49
C LYS A 258 -4.58 19.28 -5.82
N SER A 259 -3.78 19.12 -6.86
CA SER A 259 -4.26 18.63 -8.17
C SER A 259 -4.76 17.20 -8.09
N GLY A 260 -4.03 16.31 -7.40
CA GLY A 260 -4.48 14.94 -7.13
C GLY A 260 -5.75 14.90 -6.27
N PHE A 261 -5.82 15.73 -5.22
CA PHE A 261 -7.03 15.88 -4.40
C PHE A 261 -8.23 16.34 -5.27
N ASN A 262 -8.05 17.40 -6.07
CA ASN A 262 -9.09 17.90 -6.98
C ASN A 262 -9.51 16.87 -8.03
N HIS A 263 -8.58 16.03 -8.49
CA HIS A 263 -8.91 14.92 -9.39
C HIS A 263 -9.88 13.95 -8.72
N LEU A 264 -9.62 13.54 -7.47
CA LEU A 264 -10.52 12.68 -6.70
C LEU A 264 -11.89 13.31 -6.44
N ILE A 265 -11.96 14.62 -6.19
CA ILE A 265 -13.24 15.35 -6.05
C ILE A 265 -14.07 15.26 -7.33
N ARG A 266 -13.45 15.35 -8.53
CA ARG A 266 -14.16 15.14 -9.81
C ARG A 266 -14.72 13.73 -9.95
N ARG A 267 -14.07 12.72 -9.34
CA ARG A 267 -14.53 11.32 -9.29
C ARG A 267 -15.67 11.11 -8.28
N LYS A 268 -16.13 12.18 -7.58
CA LYS A 268 -17.25 12.18 -6.63
C LYS A 268 -17.08 11.17 -5.49
N VAL A 269 -15.91 11.19 -4.86
CA VAL A 269 -15.62 10.35 -3.69
C VAL A 269 -16.25 10.95 -2.43
N ASP A 270 -16.58 10.08 -1.44
CA ASP A 270 -17.15 10.47 -0.14
C ASP A 270 -16.06 10.83 0.88
N ALA A 271 -14.85 10.29 0.69
CA ALA A 271 -13.67 10.58 1.51
C ALA A 271 -12.39 10.47 0.68
N VAL A 272 -11.33 11.12 1.14
CA VAL A 272 -9.98 10.96 0.59
C VAL A 272 -9.02 10.53 1.68
N GLU A 273 -8.23 9.49 1.41
CA GLU A 273 -7.24 8.95 2.32
C GLU A 273 -5.84 8.91 1.70
N LEU A 274 -4.82 8.93 2.55
CA LEU A 274 -3.43 8.70 2.17
C LEU A 274 -2.61 8.19 3.36
N ASP A 275 -1.49 7.55 3.06
CA ASP A 275 -0.48 7.21 4.05
C ASP A 275 0.76 8.09 3.87
N VAL A 276 1.30 8.61 4.97
CA VAL A 276 2.48 9.48 4.96
C VAL A 276 3.46 9.06 6.05
N ASP A 277 4.73 8.98 5.69
CA ASP A 277 5.79 8.76 6.66
C ASP A 277 5.75 9.83 7.76
N SER A 278 5.74 9.42 9.03
CA SER A 278 5.66 10.33 10.19
C SER A 278 6.81 11.32 10.26
N GLU A 279 7.94 11.01 9.64
CA GLU A 279 9.12 11.89 9.55
C GLU A 279 9.04 12.88 8.38
N ASN A 280 8.12 12.69 7.42
CA ASN A 280 7.93 13.61 6.30
C ASN A 280 7.09 14.84 6.69
N ALA A 281 7.68 15.71 7.53
CA ALA A 281 7.01 16.90 8.00
C ALA A 281 6.55 17.84 6.86
N ALA A 282 7.24 17.82 5.70
CA ALA A 282 6.86 18.64 4.56
C ALA A 282 5.54 18.16 3.93
N ALA A 283 5.38 16.87 3.68
CA ALA A 283 4.14 16.29 3.16
C ALA A 283 2.99 16.45 4.17
N ILE A 284 3.23 16.17 5.44
CA ILE A 284 2.22 16.36 6.50
C ILE A 284 1.69 17.80 6.51
N ARG A 285 2.55 18.81 6.44
CA ARG A 285 2.12 20.23 6.37
C ARG A 285 1.27 20.52 5.12
N ILE A 286 1.63 19.96 3.96
CA ILE A 286 0.85 20.13 2.74
C ILE A 286 -0.55 19.56 2.91
N TYR A 287 -0.67 18.31 3.32
CA TYR A 287 -1.97 17.65 3.48
C TYR A 287 -2.82 18.27 4.61
N SER A 288 -2.21 18.66 5.74
CA SER A 288 -2.92 19.41 6.78
C SER A 288 -3.45 20.75 6.27
N SER A 289 -2.73 21.42 5.37
CA SER A 289 -3.21 22.69 4.75
C SER A 289 -4.38 22.51 3.79
N ILE A 290 -4.63 21.29 3.32
CA ILE A 290 -5.81 20.92 2.51
C ILE A 290 -6.99 20.55 3.42
N GLY A 291 -6.73 20.22 4.69
CA GLY A 291 -7.75 19.85 5.68
C GLY A 291 -7.69 18.38 6.13
N PHE A 292 -6.69 17.64 5.69
CA PHE A 292 -6.50 16.25 6.15
C PHE A 292 -6.15 16.20 7.64
N THR A 293 -6.73 15.23 8.34
CA THR A 293 -6.45 14.93 9.75
C THR A 293 -6.00 13.48 9.91
N GLN A 294 -5.24 13.17 10.94
CA GLN A 294 -4.82 11.82 11.22
C GLN A 294 -6.01 10.97 11.66
N SER A 295 -6.26 9.85 11.00
CA SER A 295 -7.31 8.87 11.31
C SER A 295 -6.77 7.63 12.01
N SER A 296 -5.57 7.18 11.68
CA SER A 296 -4.88 6.04 12.29
C SER A 296 -3.37 6.09 12.01
N GLN A 297 -2.67 5.06 12.43
CA GLN A 297 -1.24 4.90 12.14
C GLN A 297 -0.88 3.45 11.86
N VAL A 298 0.24 3.25 11.17
CA VAL A 298 0.82 1.95 10.84
C VAL A 298 2.25 1.93 11.33
N SER A 299 2.59 0.95 12.18
CA SER A 299 3.96 0.69 12.65
C SER A 299 4.61 -0.35 11.75
N TRP A 300 5.83 -0.09 11.29
CA TRP A 300 6.65 -1.05 10.57
C TRP A 300 7.69 -1.66 11.51
N TRP A 301 7.74 -2.97 11.47
CA TRP A 301 8.63 -3.80 12.27
C TRP A 301 9.60 -4.53 11.38
N GLU A 302 10.81 -4.67 11.83
CA GLU A 302 11.92 -5.33 11.13
C GLU A 302 12.51 -6.44 11.99
N ARG A 303 12.91 -7.51 11.32
CA ARG A 303 13.72 -8.56 11.92
C ARG A 303 14.78 -9.00 10.92
N SER A 304 16.05 -9.04 11.36
CA SER A 304 17.14 -9.74 10.67
C SER A 304 16.98 -11.25 10.85
N LEU A 305 17.23 -12.02 9.79
CA LEU A 305 17.01 -13.46 9.71
C LEU A 305 18.32 -14.25 9.63
#